data_69451a27713f141e5a2caa2f48f03269
#
_entry.id   69451a27713f141e5a2caa2f48f03269
#
_cell.length_a   1.000
_cell.length_b   1.000
_cell.length_c   1.000
_cell.angle_alpha   90.00
_cell.angle_beta   90.00
_cell.angle_gamma   90.00
#
_symmetry.space_group_name_H-M   'P 1'
#
loop_
_entity.id
_entity.type
_entity.pdbx_description
1 polymer ?
#
loop_
_entity_poly.entity_id
_entity_poly.type
_entity_poly.pdbx_seq_one_letter_code
_entity_poly.pdbx_strand_id
1 'polypeptide(L)'
;VSNAFWSDLSAAVFGKAVPSYSVQGSGHLPSFYKVSDFAEASVGLAGVALARFWDGGADQVLVDRRLASLWFYMTLWADGWKASGLWDAIAGDYQCRDGWIRLHTNAPHHRDVALLVLGTKADRAAVAKAVLTWRGVELESAVVAAGGCGAQMRLPHDWAEHPQGRAIAAEPLVHWDDHGVCAPTAAPEGPSLRGLKVLDLTRVLAGPVATRFLAGFGADVLRIDPPFWNEPSVEMEVTLSKCCAGLDLRIETDLEHLKQLMREADVFVHGYRADALDRLGIGTEVRRELNPTLVDVRLNAYGWSGPWVNRRGFDSLVQMSCGIAGLGMELSGSDRPKPLPVQALDHGAGYLVAACILEALSARRKGRLKSAKVSLARVAHLLMANRCEWDTSGAIKQIPSDFNATVENTGWGPAHRVKSPLQINGVTPH
;
A
#
# COMPACT_ATOMS: atom_id res chain seq x y z
N VAL A 1 21.67 -1.11 16.65
CA VAL A 1 20.77 0.04 16.91
C VAL A 1 19.36 -0.43 16.59
N SER A 2 18.43 -0.33 17.55
CA SER A 2 17.02 -0.70 17.33
C SER A 2 16.44 0.24 16.27
N ASN A 3 15.79 -0.32 15.22
CA ASN A 3 15.07 0.45 14.22
C ASN A 3 13.94 1.26 14.89
N ALA A 4 13.81 2.54 14.54
CA ALA A 4 12.88 3.48 15.17
C ALA A 4 11.40 3.05 15.07
N PHE A 5 11.04 2.26 14.06
CA PHE A 5 9.64 1.82 13.81
C PHE A 5 9.34 0.44 14.39
N TRP A 6 10.37 -0.35 14.76
CA TRP A 6 10.19 -1.77 15.05
C TRP A 6 9.26 -2.03 16.23
N SER A 7 9.42 -1.27 17.31
CA SER A 7 8.58 -1.42 18.50
C SER A 7 7.10 -1.26 18.20
N ASP A 8 6.75 -0.16 17.49
CA ASP A 8 5.37 0.19 17.19
C ASP A 8 4.75 -0.79 16.19
N LEU A 9 5.49 -1.13 15.11
CA LEU A 9 5.03 -2.07 14.10
C LEU A 9 4.82 -3.47 14.67
N SER A 10 5.79 -3.99 15.43
CA SER A 10 5.69 -5.33 16.01
C SER A 10 4.61 -5.42 17.09
N ALA A 11 4.46 -4.40 17.91
CA ALA A 11 3.39 -4.34 18.91
C ALA A 11 2.00 -4.28 18.26
N ALA A 12 1.83 -3.52 17.18
CA ALA A 12 0.57 -3.40 16.46
C ALA A 12 0.12 -4.74 15.82
N VAL A 13 1.06 -5.53 15.32
CA VAL A 13 0.75 -6.82 14.68
C VAL A 13 0.66 -7.95 15.70
N PHE A 14 1.63 -8.08 16.61
CA PHE A 14 1.73 -9.23 17.50
C PHE A 14 1.13 -9.01 18.90
N GLY A 15 0.56 -7.83 19.15
CA GLY A 15 0.01 -7.44 20.46
C GLY A 15 1.08 -7.11 21.51
N LYS A 16 2.36 -7.25 21.17
CA LYS A 16 3.54 -6.90 21.99
C LYS A 16 4.75 -6.71 21.12
N ALA A 17 5.72 -5.94 21.59
CA ALA A 17 7.04 -5.89 20.97
C ALA A 17 7.71 -7.28 21.01
N VAL A 18 8.32 -7.67 19.88
CA VAL A 18 9.07 -8.93 19.74
C VAL A 18 10.51 -8.63 19.34
N PRO A 19 11.45 -9.58 19.51
CA PRO A 19 12.83 -9.41 19.03
C PRO A 19 12.87 -9.00 17.56
N SER A 20 13.85 -8.16 17.19
CA SER A 20 14.04 -7.74 15.81
C SER A 20 14.85 -8.78 15.03
N TYR A 21 14.84 -8.61 13.73
CA TYR A 21 15.56 -9.37 12.71
C TYR A 21 17.01 -8.88 12.57
N SER A 22 17.81 -9.62 11.80
CA SER A 22 19.16 -9.20 11.40
C SER A 22 19.11 -8.25 10.20
N VAL A 23 20.03 -7.30 10.16
CA VAL A 23 20.11 -6.28 9.10
C VAL A 23 21.49 -6.31 8.46
N GLN A 24 21.54 -6.18 7.13
CA GLN A 24 22.74 -5.94 6.36
C GLN A 24 22.54 -4.76 5.39
N GLY A 25 23.62 -4.37 4.70
CA GLY A 25 23.59 -3.25 3.77
C GLY A 25 23.53 -1.89 4.50
N SER A 26 23.64 -0.82 3.72
CA SER A 26 23.69 0.55 4.24
C SER A 26 23.14 1.56 3.22
N GLY A 27 23.05 2.82 3.63
CA GLY A 27 22.56 3.92 2.83
C GLY A 27 21.10 4.28 3.15
N HIS A 28 20.63 5.35 2.54
CA HIS A 28 19.26 5.84 2.74
C HIS A 28 18.75 6.59 1.50
N LEU A 29 17.43 6.70 1.41
CA LEU A 29 16.75 7.58 0.47
C LEU A 29 16.69 8.98 1.08
N PRO A 30 17.20 10.04 0.40
CA PRO A 30 17.16 11.40 0.93
C PRO A 30 15.73 11.86 1.19
N SER A 31 15.45 12.21 2.44
CA SER A 31 14.12 12.64 2.90
C SER A 31 14.24 13.38 4.23
N PHE A 32 13.21 14.15 4.60
CA PHE A 32 13.05 14.71 5.96
C PHE A 32 12.40 13.72 6.95
N TYR A 33 12.17 12.50 6.50
CA TYR A 33 11.63 11.39 7.28
C TYR A 33 12.50 10.15 7.09
N LYS A 34 12.55 9.30 8.08
CA LYS A 34 13.36 8.07 8.07
C LYS A 34 12.78 6.99 7.14
N VAL A 35 12.66 7.29 5.84
CA VAL A 35 12.02 6.42 4.83
C VAL A 35 12.73 5.07 4.71
N SER A 36 14.06 5.03 4.72
CA SER A 36 14.82 3.78 4.62
C SER A 36 14.74 2.92 5.89
N ASP A 37 14.67 3.55 7.08
CA ASP A 37 14.38 2.82 8.33
C ASP A 37 12.98 2.22 8.29
N PHE A 38 12.02 2.97 7.75
CA PHE A 38 10.65 2.50 7.59
C PHE A 38 10.54 1.36 6.57
N ALA A 39 11.26 1.43 5.45
CA ALA A 39 11.32 0.37 4.45
C ALA A 39 11.89 -0.93 5.05
N GLU A 40 13.03 -0.82 5.72
CA GLU A 40 13.69 -1.93 6.41
C GLU A 40 12.76 -2.58 7.45
N ALA A 41 12.14 -1.76 8.31
CA ALA A 41 11.24 -2.26 9.36
C ALA A 41 9.98 -2.90 8.80
N SER A 42 9.40 -2.35 7.74
CA SER A 42 8.18 -2.88 7.11
C SER A 42 8.45 -4.24 6.45
N VAL A 43 9.53 -4.36 5.69
CA VAL A 43 9.98 -5.62 5.09
C VAL A 43 10.29 -6.66 6.18
N GLY A 44 11.03 -6.24 7.22
CA GLY A 44 11.36 -7.08 8.36
C GLY A 44 10.12 -7.57 9.11
N LEU A 45 9.10 -6.73 9.28
CA LEU A 45 7.84 -7.09 9.92
C LEU A 45 7.13 -8.23 9.18
N ALA A 46 6.99 -8.12 7.85
CA ALA A 46 6.39 -9.17 7.04
C ALA A 46 7.23 -10.46 7.08
N GLY A 47 8.58 -10.32 7.06
CA GLY A 47 9.51 -11.44 7.20
C GLY A 47 9.37 -12.15 8.55
N VAL A 48 9.32 -11.42 9.66
CA VAL A 48 9.14 -12.00 11.00
C VAL A 48 7.76 -12.62 11.15
N ALA A 49 6.69 -12.01 10.60
CA ALA A 49 5.36 -12.62 10.60
C ALA A 49 5.34 -13.95 9.84
N LEU A 50 6.03 -14.02 8.70
CA LEU A 50 6.14 -15.27 7.91
C LEU A 50 7.00 -16.32 8.61
N ALA A 51 8.16 -15.94 9.18
CA ALA A 51 8.98 -16.86 9.98
C ALA A 51 8.18 -17.47 11.13
N ARG A 52 7.41 -16.66 11.85
CA ARG A 52 6.52 -17.13 12.94
C ARG A 52 5.38 -18.03 12.44
N PHE A 53 4.85 -17.76 11.25
CA PHE A 53 3.85 -18.62 10.63
C PHE A 53 4.43 -20.00 10.26
N TRP A 54 5.72 -20.07 9.96
CA TRP A 54 6.49 -21.33 9.73
C TRP A 54 7.07 -21.93 11.02
N ASP A 55 6.58 -21.49 12.18
CA ASP A 55 7.06 -21.93 13.50
C ASP A 55 8.55 -21.62 13.78
N GLY A 56 9.11 -20.61 13.06
CA GLY A 56 10.45 -20.06 13.27
C GLY A 56 10.46 -18.80 14.14
N GLY A 57 11.61 -18.18 14.24
CA GLY A 57 11.84 -16.96 15.01
C GLY A 57 12.36 -15.80 14.18
N ALA A 58 12.44 -14.63 14.80
CA ALA A 58 12.98 -13.41 14.16
C ALA A 58 14.48 -13.52 13.86
N ASP A 59 15.22 -14.38 14.57
CA ASP A 59 16.63 -14.71 14.34
C ASP A 59 16.90 -15.34 12.98
N GLN A 60 15.89 -15.92 12.34
CA GLN A 60 15.97 -16.50 11.01
C GLN A 60 15.79 -15.47 9.89
N VAL A 61 15.43 -14.24 10.21
CA VAL A 61 15.11 -13.18 9.25
C VAL A 61 16.29 -12.25 9.05
N LEU A 62 16.70 -12.10 7.80
CA LEU A 62 17.72 -11.14 7.36
C LEU A 62 17.11 -10.15 6.38
N VAL A 63 17.27 -8.86 6.65
CA VAL A 63 16.83 -7.77 5.77
C VAL A 63 18.03 -7.01 5.24
N ASP A 64 18.10 -6.83 3.93
CA ASP A 64 19.05 -5.91 3.32
C ASP A 64 18.40 -4.51 3.24
N ARG A 65 18.91 -3.57 4.04
CA ARG A 65 18.42 -2.19 4.15
C ARG A 65 18.44 -1.44 2.80
N ARG A 66 19.52 -1.64 2.02
CA ARG A 66 19.69 -1.01 0.73
C ARG A 66 18.62 -1.50 -0.25
N LEU A 67 18.48 -2.82 -0.37
CA LEU A 67 17.50 -3.44 -1.25
C LEU A 67 16.06 -3.16 -0.78
N ALA A 68 15.79 -3.12 0.53
CA ALA A 68 14.49 -2.73 1.07
C ALA A 68 14.09 -1.30 0.64
N SER A 69 15.06 -0.38 0.67
CA SER A 69 14.84 0.98 0.17
C SER A 69 14.54 1.03 -1.34
N LEU A 70 15.21 0.21 -2.14
CA LEU A 70 14.98 0.09 -3.59
C LEU A 70 13.63 -0.58 -3.90
N TRP A 71 13.19 -1.52 -3.07
CA TRP A 71 11.88 -2.18 -3.21
C TRP A 71 10.69 -1.28 -2.85
N PHE A 72 10.94 -0.13 -2.26
CA PHE A 72 9.91 0.92 -2.07
C PHE A 72 9.69 1.77 -3.34
N TYR A 73 10.28 1.33 -4.46
CA TYR A 73 10.06 1.86 -5.80
C TYR A 73 9.67 0.71 -6.75
N MET A 74 10.23 0.66 -7.97
CA MET A 74 10.02 -0.42 -8.95
C MET A 74 11.07 -1.52 -8.76
N THR A 75 10.67 -2.76 -8.77
CA THR A 75 11.58 -3.91 -8.65
C THR A 75 11.90 -4.57 -9.98
N LEU A 76 11.11 -4.29 -11.03
CA LEU A 76 11.31 -4.81 -12.37
C LEU A 76 11.64 -3.66 -13.34
N TRP A 77 12.75 -3.76 -14.04
CA TRP A 77 13.25 -2.74 -14.95
C TRP A 77 13.37 -3.27 -16.37
N ALA A 78 12.70 -2.60 -17.31
CA ALA A 78 12.69 -2.96 -18.72
C ALA A 78 14.10 -2.99 -19.32
N ASP A 79 14.42 -4.05 -20.10
CA ASP A 79 15.65 -4.20 -20.85
C ASP A 79 15.37 -4.10 -22.34
N GLY A 80 15.84 -3.03 -22.97
CA GLY A 80 15.69 -2.79 -24.42
C GLY A 80 14.30 -2.33 -24.86
N TRP A 81 13.35 -2.10 -23.95
CA TRP A 81 12.01 -1.54 -24.23
C TRP A 81 11.61 -0.46 -23.21
N LYS A 82 10.53 0.28 -23.49
CA LYS A 82 10.10 1.39 -22.64
C LYS A 82 8.82 1.02 -21.88
N ALA A 83 8.90 0.96 -20.56
CA ALA A 83 7.73 0.83 -19.70
C ALA A 83 6.83 2.07 -19.73
N SER A 84 5.55 1.89 -19.40
CA SER A 84 4.59 2.99 -19.27
C SER A 84 5.03 3.98 -18.19
N GLY A 85 4.77 5.27 -18.40
CA GLY A 85 5.02 6.30 -17.38
C GLY A 85 4.13 6.09 -16.15
N LEU A 86 4.65 6.43 -14.96
CA LEU A 86 3.94 6.24 -13.69
C LEU A 86 2.70 7.13 -13.53
N TRP A 87 2.66 8.26 -14.24
CA TRP A 87 1.63 9.28 -14.06
C TRP A 87 0.91 9.62 -15.36
N ASP A 88 -0.39 9.80 -15.26
CA ASP A 88 -1.21 10.40 -16.33
C ASP A 88 -0.71 11.81 -16.66
N ALA A 89 -0.95 12.26 -17.91
CA ALA A 89 -0.42 13.52 -18.42
C ALA A 89 -0.81 14.75 -17.58
N ILE A 90 -1.96 14.72 -16.93
CA ILE A 90 -2.45 15.80 -16.06
C ILE A 90 -2.44 15.45 -14.57
N ALA A 91 -1.94 14.27 -14.18
CA ALA A 91 -1.71 13.97 -12.77
C ALA A 91 -0.56 14.83 -12.22
N GLY A 92 -0.72 15.38 -11.02
CA GLY A 92 0.37 16.14 -10.38
C GLY A 92 -0.09 17.30 -9.50
N ASP A 93 0.89 18.09 -9.12
CA ASP A 93 0.72 19.22 -8.24
C ASP A 93 0.49 20.49 -9.06
N TYR A 94 -0.49 21.27 -8.64
CA TYR A 94 -0.90 22.53 -9.26
C TYR A 94 -1.02 23.62 -8.21
N GLN A 95 -0.54 24.81 -8.57
CA GLN A 95 -0.74 26.00 -7.75
C GLN A 95 -2.20 26.44 -7.86
N CYS A 96 -2.85 26.64 -6.73
CA CYS A 96 -4.18 27.24 -6.60
C CYS A 96 -4.06 28.64 -5.99
N ARG A 97 -5.18 29.34 -5.79
CA ARG A 97 -5.20 30.73 -5.33
C ARG A 97 -4.54 30.92 -3.96
N ASP A 98 -4.59 29.91 -3.09
CA ASP A 98 -4.15 29.97 -1.70
C ASP A 98 -3.18 28.84 -1.29
N GLY A 99 -2.47 28.26 -2.26
CA GLY A 99 -1.47 27.23 -2.00
C GLY A 99 -1.37 26.22 -3.14
N TRP A 100 -1.34 24.92 -2.81
CA TRP A 100 -1.15 23.83 -3.75
C TRP A 100 -2.22 22.76 -3.60
N ILE A 101 -2.56 22.11 -4.71
CA ILE A 101 -3.44 20.95 -4.74
C ILE A 101 -2.83 19.88 -5.66
N ARG A 102 -2.95 18.61 -5.27
CA ARG A 102 -2.64 17.48 -6.14
C ARG A 102 -3.92 16.91 -6.74
N LEU A 103 -3.91 16.69 -8.06
CA LEU A 103 -4.92 15.92 -8.78
C LEU A 103 -4.35 14.54 -9.10
N HIS A 104 -5.09 13.49 -8.77
CA HIS A 104 -4.72 12.11 -9.08
C HIS A 104 -5.65 11.57 -10.16
N THR A 105 -5.16 11.56 -11.40
CA THR A 105 -5.94 11.33 -12.63
C THR A 105 -5.52 10.07 -13.39
N ASN A 106 -4.73 9.18 -12.78
CA ASN A 106 -4.25 7.96 -13.43
C ASN A 106 -5.39 7.05 -13.91
N ALA A 107 -6.52 7.01 -13.19
CA ALA A 107 -7.71 6.32 -13.64
C ALA A 107 -8.54 7.24 -14.57
N PRO A 108 -8.97 6.78 -15.77
CA PRO A 108 -9.69 7.61 -16.73
C PRO A 108 -10.91 8.33 -16.14
N HIS A 109 -11.71 7.63 -15.34
CA HIS A 109 -12.89 8.24 -14.71
C HIS A 109 -12.55 9.32 -13.66
N HIS A 110 -11.41 9.23 -12.97
CA HIS A 110 -10.95 10.31 -12.08
C HIS A 110 -10.47 11.52 -12.87
N ARG A 111 -9.79 11.29 -14.00
CA ARG A 111 -9.38 12.35 -14.92
C ARG A 111 -10.58 13.09 -15.49
N ASP A 112 -11.56 12.36 -16.01
CA ASP A 112 -12.73 12.93 -16.63
C ASP A 112 -13.55 13.79 -15.65
N VAL A 113 -13.68 13.33 -14.41
CA VAL A 113 -14.31 14.09 -13.32
C VAL A 113 -13.53 15.37 -12.99
N ALA A 114 -12.20 15.30 -12.89
CA ALA A 114 -11.39 16.48 -12.60
C ALA A 114 -11.51 17.54 -13.73
N LEU A 115 -11.50 17.11 -14.99
CA LEU A 115 -11.68 17.97 -16.15
C LEU A 115 -13.09 18.59 -16.20
N LEU A 116 -14.12 17.82 -15.86
CA LEU A 116 -15.49 18.32 -15.77
C LEU A 116 -15.61 19.41 -14.72
N VAL A 117 -15.09 19.20 -13.52
CA VAL A 117 -15.11 20.19 -12.42
C VAL A 117 -14.36 21.47 -12.80
N LEU A 118 -13.21 21.32 -13.46
CA LEU A 118 -12.37 22.45 -13.90
C LEU A 118 -12.91 23.15 -15.15
N GLY A 119 -13.84 22.54 -15.88
CA GLY A 119 -14.38 23.08 -17.15
C GLY A 119 -13.30 23.23 -18.24
N THR A 120 -12.32 22.31 -18.30
CA THR A 120 -11.17 22.44 -19.20
C THR A 120 -10.84 21.11 -19.93
N LYS A 121 -9.99 21.19 -20.96
CA LYS A 121 -9.52 20.01 -21.70
C LYS A 121 -8.34 19.32 -21.00
N ALA A 122 -8.03 18.09 -21.42
CA ALA A 122 -6.92 17.28 -20.92
C ALA A 122 -5.55 17.79 -21.42
N ASP A 123 -5.21 19.00 -21.02
CA ASP A 123 -3.94 19.70 -21.32
C ASP A 123 -3.39 20.27 -20.02
N ARG A 124 -2.12 19.97 -19.69
CA ARG A 124 -1.52 20.34 -18.41
C ARG A 124 -1.51 21.84 -18.15
N ALA A 125 -1.26 22.66 -19.20
CA ALA A 125 -1.25 24.11 -19.07
C ALA A 125 -2.67 24.67 -18.87
N ALA A 126 -3.65 24.11 -19.59
CA ALA A 126 -5.06 24.48 -19.42
C ALA A 126 -5.59 24.11 -18.03
N VAL A 127 -5.24 22.93 -17.51
CA VAL A 127 -5.56 22.51 -16.14
C VAL A 127 -4.90 23.45 -15.12
N ALA A 128 -3.61 23.76 -15.26
CA ALA A 128 -2.90 24.68 -14.37
C ALA A 128 -3.57 26.06 -14.33
N LYS A 129 -3.95 26.60 -15.50
CA LYS A 129 -4.68 27.88 -15.60
C LYS A 129 -6.05 27.83 -14.91
N ALA A 130 -6.78 26.75 -15.08
CA ALA A 130 -8.08 26.57 -14.44
C ALA A 130 -7.95 26.44 -12.89
N VAL A 131 -6.98 25.65 -12.41
CA VAL A 131 -6.73 25.46 -10.98
C VAL A 131 -6.39 26.77 -10.26
N LEU A 132 -5.63 27.68 -10.90
CA LEU A 132 -5.28 29.00 -10.35
C LEU A 132 -6.50 29.85 -9.99
N THR A 133 -7.67 29.59 -10.55
CA THR A 133 -8.90 30.33 -10.24
C THR A 133 -9.63 29.82 -8.99
N TRP A 134 -9.22 28.68 -8.45
CA TRP A 134 -9.84 28.00 -7.32
C TRP A 134 -9.07 28.21 -6.01
N ARG A 135 -9.79 28.24 -4.88
CA ARG A 135 -9.17 27.96 -3.59
C ARG A 135 -8.97 26.45 -3.43
N GLY A 136 -7.88 26.04 -2.79
CA GLY A 136 -7.52 24.64 -2.66
C GLY A 136 -8.62 23.78 -2.02
N VAL A 137 -9.22 24.25 -0.91
CA VAL A 137 -10.28 23.54 -0.21
C VAL A 137 -11.57 23.42 -1.03
N GLU A 138 -11.89 24.42 -1.83
CA GLU A 138 -13.08 24.43 -2.67
C GLU A 138 -12.93 23.43 -3.82
N LEU A 139 -11.77 23.45 -4.49
CA LEU A 139 -11.47 22.50 -5.58
C LEU A 139 -11.39 21.07 -5.06
N GLU A 140 -10.71 20.83 -3.92
CA GLU A 140 -10.66 19.52 -3.26
C GLU A 140 -12.09 19.00 -3.02
N SER A 141 -12.95 19.83 -2.44
CA SER A 141 -14.34 19.47 -2.13
C SER A 141 -15.15 19.16 -3.39
N ALA A 142 -15.03 20.00 -4.42
CA ALA A 142 -15.76 19.83 -5.67
C ALA A 142 -15.34 18.54 -6.41
N VAL A 143 -14.03 18.29 -6.51
CA VAL A 143 -13.49 17.08 -7.17
C VAL A 143 -13.92 15.83 -6.42
N VAL A 144 -13.82 15.83 -5.08
CA VAL A 144 -14.21 14.67 -4.23
C VAL A 144 -15.71 14.42 -4.30
N ALA A 145 -16.54 15.47 -4.22
CA ALA A 145 -17.99 15.35 -4.31
C ALA A 145 -18.47 14.79 -5.66
N ALA A 146 -17.76 15.14 -6.74
CA ALA A 146 -18.02 14.61 -8.07
C ALA A 146 -17.46 13.17 -8.29
N GLY A 147 -16.79 12.59 -7.28
CA GLY A 147 -16.23 11.23 -7.34
C GLY A 147 -14.82 11.12 -7.88
N GLY A 148 -14.13 12.25 -8.08
CA GLY A 148 -12.72 12.32 -8.45
C GLY A 148 -11.77 12.23 -7.25
N CYS A 149 -10.48 12.45 -7.50
CA CYS A 149 -9.42 12.33 -6.51
C CYS A 149 -8.50 13.54 -6.55
N GLY A 150 -8.53 14.34 -5.49
CA GLY A 150 -7.68 15.50 -5.29
C GLY A 150 -7.44 15.76 -3.80
N ALA A 151 -6.32 16.40 -3.46
CA ALA A 151 -5.99 16.77 -2.11
C ALA A 151 -5.26 18.11 -2.06
N GLN A 152 -5.81 19.05 -1.30
CA GLN A 152 -5.11 20.29 -0.95
C GLN A 152 -3.87 19.96 -0.12
N MET A 153 -2.76 20.62 -0.40
CA MET A 153 -1.57 20.56 0.44
C MET A 153 -1.84 21.27 1.78
N ARG A 154 -1.56 20.55 2.86
CA ARG A 154 -1.60 21.06 4.24
C ARG A 154 -0.23 21.02 4.85
N LEU A 155 -0.03 21.74 5.94
CA LEU A 155 1.11 21.54 6.84
C LEU A 155 0.75 20.54 7.95
N PRO A 156 1.73 19.95 8.64
CA PRO A 156 1.46 18.97 9.69
C PRO A 156 0.57 19.50 10.83
N HIS A 157 0.70 20.80 11.18
CA HIS A 157 -0.13 21.41 12.22
C HIS A 157 -1.58 21.58 11.76
N ASP A 158 -1.82 21.97 10.49
CA ASP A 158 -3.17 22.07 9.94
C ASP A 158 -3.86 20.69 9.92
N TRP A 159 -3.09 19.64 9.58
CA TRP A 159 -3.60 18.28 9.62
C TRP A 159 -3.92 17.82 11.05
N ALA A 160 -3.08 18.15 12.01
CA ALA A 160 -3.32 17.79 13.42
C ALA A 160 -4.62 18.43 13.95
N GLU A 161 -4.98 19.62 13.48
CA GLU A 161 -6.21 20.31 13.84
C GLU A 161 -7.42 19.90 12.97
N HIS A 162 -7.16 19.28 11.81
CA HIS A 162 -8.22 18.84 10.92
C HIS A 162 -9.04 17.70 11.56
N PRO A 163 -10.39 17.66 11.43
CA PRO A 163 -11.21 16.61 12.04
C PRO A 163 -10.78 15.20 11.66
N GLN A 164 -10.34 14.97 10.41
CA GLN A 164 -9.82 13.67 9.98
C GLN A 164 -8.43 13.39 10.57
N GLY A 165 -7.58 14.40 10.70
CA GLY A 165 -6.26 14.26 11.33
C GLY A 165 -6.36 13.82 12.79
N ARG A 166 -7.30 14.43 13.54
CA ARG A 166 -7.60 14.03 14.92
C ARG A 166 -8.15 12.60 15.01
N ALA A 167 -9.03 12.21 14.09
CA ALA A 167 -9.54 10.83 14.03
C ALA A 167 -8.39 9.84 13.80
N ILE A 168 -7.52 10.11 12.83
CA ILE A 168 -6.35 9.26 12.52
C ILE A 168 -5.38 9.15 13.71
N ALA A 169 -5.14 10.25 14.42
CA ALA A 169 -4.25 10.24 15.59
C ALA A 169 -4.79 9.35 16.73
N ALA A 170 -6.12 9.22 16.84
CA ALA A 170 -6.78 8.38 17.83
C ALA A 170 -6.90 6.90 17.40
N GLU A 171 -6.72 6.58 16.11
CA GLU A 171 -6.80 5.20 15.63
C GLU A 171 -5.56 4.38 16.01
N PRO A 172 -5.69 3.08 16.30
CA PRO A 172 -4.54 2.18 16.38
C PRO A 172 -3.90 2.01 14.98
N LEU A 173 -2.63 1.60 14.93
CA LEU A 173 -1.94 1.37 13.65
C LEU A 173 -2.59 0.21 12.87
N VAL A 174 -3.07 -0.81 13.58
CA VAL A 174 -3.87 -1.91 13.06
C VAL A 174 -5.13 -2.04 13.91
N HIS A 175 -6.29 -1.98 13.27
CA HIS A 175 -7.54 -2.36 13.93
C HIS A 175 -7.72 -3.87 13.79
N TRP A 176 -7.73 -4.58 14.91
CA TRP A 176 -8.01 -6.00 14.97
C TRP A 176 -9.46 -6.23 15.42
N ASP A 177 -10.22 -6.98 14.63
CA ASP A 177 -11.52 -7.48 15.02
C ASP A 177 -11.36 -8.97 15.38
N ASP A 178 -11.69 -9.36 16.62
CA ASP A 178 -11.67 -10.75 17.08
C ASP A 178 -13.07 -11.36 16.88
N HIS A 179 -13.11 -12.44 16.12
CA HIS A 179 -14.35 -13.13 15.77
C HIS A 179 -14.59 -14.42 16.56
N GLY A 180 -13.77 -14.66 17.60
CA GLY A 180 -13.91 -15.79 18.48
C GLY A 180 -13.25 -17.08 17.99
N VAL A 181 -13.82 -18.21 18.39
CA VAL A 181 -13.27 -19.54 18.11
C VAL A 181 -13.65 -19.99 16.69
N CYS A 182 -12.72 -20.61 15.99
CA CYS A 182 -12.94 -21.28 14.70
C CYS A 182 -12.28 -22.67 14.68
N ALA A 183 -12.56 -23.47 13.65
CA ALA A 183 -11.85 -24.72 13.44
C ALA A 183 -10.36 -24.43 13.17
N PRO A 184 -9.41 -25.07 13.89
CA PRO A 184 -7.99 -24.94 13.63
C PRO A 184 -7.63 -25.45 12.23
N THR A 185 -6.67 -24.82 11.58
CA THR A 185 -6.12 -25.27 10.29
C THR A 185 -4.76 -25.92 10.47
N ALA A 186 -4.37 -26.81 9.55
CA ALA A 186 -3.07 -27.44 9.56
C ALA A 186 -1.92 -26.42 9.38
N ALA A 187 -0.73 -26.81 9.86
CA ALA A 187 0.49 -26.10 9.55
C ALA A 187 0.86 -26.26 8.06
N PRO A 188 1.53 -25.27 7.43
CA PRO A 188 2.08 -25.47 6.10
C PRO A 188 3.13 -26.56 6.07
N GLU A 189 3.25 -27.25 4.96
CA GLU A 189 4.32 -28.25 4.76
C GLU A 189 5.63 -27.54 4.38
N GLY A 190 6.49 -27.31 5.35
CA GLY A 190 7.79 -26.65 5.15
C GLY A 190 7.69 -25.11 4.97
N PRO A 191 8.79 -24.46 4.58
CA PRO A 191 8.88 -23.01 4.46
C PRO A 191 8.26 -22.49 3.15
N SER A 192 6.96 -22.69 2.96
CA SER A 192 6.21 -22.28 1.78
C SER A 192 4.78 -21.87 2.16
N LEU A 193 4.16 -21.02 1.34
CA LEU A 193 2.73 -20.72 1.39
C LEU A 193 1.93 -21.48 0.32
N ARG A 194 2.50 -22.52 -0.28
CA ARG A 194 1.82 -23.32 -1.32
C ARG A 194 0.48 -23.86 -0.80
N GLY A 195 -0.56 -23.72 -1.63
CA GLY A 195 -1.91 -24.13 -1.30
C GLY A 195 -2.70 -23.11 -0.49
N LEU A 196 -2.08 -22.00 -0.05
CA LEU A 196 -2.80 -20.89 0.56
C LEU A 196 -3.50 -20.08 -0.54
N LYS A 197 -4.83 -20.12 -0.58
CA LYS A 197 -5.66 -19.42 -1.58
C LYS A 197 -5.96 -17.99 -1.13
N VAL A 198 -5.42 -17.01 -1.85
CA VAL A 198 -5.59 -15.57 -1.57
C VAL A 198 -6.42 -14.93 -2.67
N LEU A 199 -7.57 -14.37 -2.31
CA LEU A 199 -8.42 -13.59 -3.20
C LEU A 199 -8.09 -12.11 -3.01
N ASP A 200 -7.52 -11.49 -4.05
CA ASP A 200 -6.98 -10.13 -4.05
C ASP A 200 -7.91 -9.18 -4.84
N LEU A 201 -8.64 -8.31 -4.15
CA LEU A 201 -9.44 -7.24 -4.73
C LEU A 201 -8.83 -5.87 -4.45
N THR A 202 -7.50 -5.78 -4.52
CA THR A 202 -6.77 -4.54 -4.32
C THR A 202 -6.20 -4.00 -5.63
N ARG A 203 -5.89 -2.69 -5.66
CA ARG A 203 -5.41 -1.99 -6.86
C ARG A 203 -4.30 -1.03 -6.51
N VAL A 204 -3.65 -0.54 -7.54
CA VAL A 204 -2.56 0.42 -7.51
C VAL A 204 -1.32 -0.20 -6.84
N LEU A 205 -1.09 -0.01 -5.53
CA LEU A 205 0.20 -0.40 -4.98
C LEU A 205 0.11 -1.07 -3.60
N ALA A 206 -0.51 -0.44 -2.59
CA ALA A 206 -0.44 -0.91 -1.20
C ALA A 206 -0.92 -2.35 -1.00
N GLY A 207 -2.15 -2.66 -1.39
CA GLY A 207 -2.69 -4.02 -1.32
C GLY A 207 -1.95 -5.01 -2.21
N PRO A 208 -1.68 -4.66 -3.49
CA PRO A 208 -0.89 -5.51 -4.37
C PRO A 208 0.50 -5.85 -3.86
N VAL A 209 1.20 -4.97 -3.13
CA VAL A 209 2.48 -5.27 -2.46
C VAL A 209 2.30 -6.38 -1.42
N ALA A 210 1.21 -6.33 -0.62
CA ALA A 210 0.93 -7.37 0.37
C ALA A 210 0.72 -8.74 -0.28
N THR A 211 -0.13 -8.81 -1.30
CA THR A 211 -0.48 -10.07 -1.96
C THR A 211 0.65 -10.58 -2.85
N ARG A 212 1.47 -9.68 -3.45
CA ARG A 212 2.72 -10.05 -4.12
C ARG A 212 3.73 -10.66 -3.14
N PHE A 213 3.86 -10.12 -1.92
CA PHE A 213 4.69 -10.72 -0.89
C PHE A 213 4.28 -12.18 -0.62
N LEU A 214 2.99 -12.45 -0.44
CA LEU A 214 2.49 -13.81 -0.23
C LEU A 214 2.71 -14.71 -1.46
N ALA A 215 2.46 -14.20 -2.67
CA ALA A 215 2.69 -14.92 -3.92
C ALA A 215 4.18 -15.29 -4.10
N GLY A 216 5.10 -14.38 -3.76
CA GLY A 216 6.54 -14.62 -3.81
C GLY A 216 7.02 -15.75 -2.90
N PHE A 217 6.27 -16.09 -1.86
CA PHE A 217 6.51 -17.24 -0.99
C PHE A 217 5.60 -18.45 -1.30
N GLY A 218 4.94 -18.43 -2.45
CA GLY A 218 4.25 -19.58 -3.02
C GLY A 218 2.74 -19.65 -2.77
N ALA A 219 2.10 -18.58 -2.26
CA ALA A 219 0.64 -18.54 -2.15
C ALA A 219 -0.02 -18.49 -3.53
N ASP A 220 -1.17 -19.15 -3.66
CA ASP A 220 -2.03 -19.12 -4.85
C ASP A 220 -2.87 -17.85 -4.82
N VAL A 221 -2.37 -16.78 -5.43
CA VAL A 221 -3.03 -15.47 -5.45
C VAL A 221 -3.84 -15.29 -6.73
N LEU A 222 -5.14 -15.07 -6.58
CA LEU A 222 -6.04 -14.66 -7.66
C LEU A 222 -6.43 -13.20 -7.47
N ARG A 223 -5.91 -12.33 -8.34
CA ARG A 223 -6.30 -10.93 -8.41
C ARG A 223 -7.53 -10.75 -9.28
N ILE A 224 -8.52 -10.02 -8.77
CA ILE A 224 -9.78 -9.70 -9.47
C ILE A 224 -9.88 -8.19 -9.67
N ASP A 225 -9.95 -7.79 -10.95
CA ASP A 225 -10.23 -6.41 -11.34
C ASP A 225 -11.50 -6.35 -12.18
N PRO A 226 -12.19 -5.19 -12.29
CA PRO A 226 -13.22 -5.01 -13.29
C PRO A 226 -12.61 -5.10 -14.70
N PRO A 227 -13.31 -5.66 -15.70
CA PRO A 227 -12.78 -5.83 -17.06
C PRO A 227 -12.34 -4.54 -17.75
N PHE A 228 -12.84 -3.40 -17.29
CA PHE A 228 -12.48 -2.07 -17.79
C PHE A 228 -11.36 -1.38 -16.99
N TRP A 229 -10.82 -2.03 -15.94
CA TRP A 229 -9.72 -1.52 -15.15
C TRP A 229 -8.40 -1.77 -15.87
N ASN A 230 -7.58 -0.73 -15.98
CA ASN A 230 -6.25 -0.81 -16.54
C ASN A 230 -5.31 0.12 -15.77
N GLU A 231 -4.15 -0.39 -15.39
CA GLU A 231 -3.11 0.36 -14.66
C GLU A 231 -1.70 0.06 -15.18
N PRO A 232 -1.43 0.33 -16.49
CA PRO A 232 -0.21 -0.08 -17.17
C PRO A 232 1.07 0.48 -16.52
N SER A 233 0.94 1.54 -15.74
CA SER A 233 2.07 2.18 -15.04
C SER A 233 2.66 1.34 -13.91
N VAL A 234 1.88 0.44 -13.32
CA VAL A 234 2.28 -0.39 -12.17
C VAL A 234 2.04 -1.88 -12.39
N GLU A 235 1.39 -2.26 -13.48
CA GLU A 235 0.97 -3.64 -13.76
C GLU A 235 2.11 -4.65 -13.59
N MET A 236 3.28 -4.37 -14.21
CA MET A 236 4.45 -5.26 -14.09
C MET A 236 4.95 -5.42 -12.65
N GLU A 237 4.68 -4.45 -11.78
CA GLU A 237 5.09 -4.49 -10.38
C GLU A 237 4.09 -5.25 -9.52
N VAL A 238 2.80 -5.07 -9.79
CA VAL A 238 1.74 -5.50 -8.88
C VAL A 238 1.10 -6.85 -9.24
N THR A 239 1.39 -7.40 -10.42
CA THR A 239 0.84 -8.69 -10.88
C THR A 239 1.85 -9.85 -10.83
N LEU A 240 3.10 -9.57 -10.44
CA LEU A 240 4.14 -10.59 -10.34
C LEU A 240 3.70 -11.77 -9.48
N SER A 241 3.90 -12.99 -10.00
CA SER A 241 3.58 -14.27 -9.35
C SER A 241 2.09 -14.46 -9.01
N LYS A 242 1.18 -13.70 -9.65
CA LYS A 242 -0.27 -13.80 -9.45
C LYS A 242 -0.99 -14.29 -10.69
N CYS A 243 -2.13 -14.97 -10.51
CA CYS A 243 -3.16 -15.10 -11.54
C CYS A 243 -4.05 -13.86 -11.49
N CYS A 244 -4.50 -13.39 -12.67
CA CYS A 244 -5.38 -12.23 -12.79
C CYS A 244 -6.63 -12.61 -13.59
N ALA A 245 -7.80 -12.13 -13.15
CA ALA A 245 -9.08 -12.32 -13.82
C ALA A 245 -9.95 -11.06 -13.73
N GLY A 246 -10.93 -10.94 -14.63
CA GLY A 246 -11.89 -9.83 -14.67
C GLY A 246 -13.26 -10.22 -14.18
N LEU A 247 -13.82 -9.49 -13.19
CA LEU A 247 -15.23 -9.57 -12.79
C LEU A 247 -15.81 -8.17 -12.62
N ASP A 248 -16.97 -7.91 -13.24
CA ASP A 248 -17.74 -6.70 -12.96
C ASP A 248 -18.77 -6.97 -11.87
N LEU A 249 -18.47 -6.59 -10.64
CA LEU A 249 -19.30 -6.87 -9.46
C LEU A 249 -20.67 -6.17 -9.47
N ARG A 250 -20.98 -5.38 -10.51
CA ARG A 250 -22.31 -4.82 -10.77
C ARG A 250 -23.19 -5.80 -11.53
N ILE A 251 -22.61 -6.85 -12.09
CA ILE A 251 -23.27 -7.93 -12.80
C ILE A 251 -23.49 -9.08 -11.82
N GLU A 252 -24.74 -9.54 -11.68
CA GLU A 252 -25.13 -10.54 -10.69
C GLU A 252 -24.36 -11.86 -10.84
N THR A 253 -24.16 -12.35 -12.08
CA THR A 253 -23.40 -13.57 -12.34
C THR A 253 -21.94 -13.46 -11.90
N ASP A 254 -21.31 -12.32 -12.10
CA ASP A 254 -19.94 -12.08 -11.70
C ASP A 254 -19.82 -11.96 -10.17
N LEU A 255 -20.83 -11.33 -9.53
CA LEU A 255 -20.91 -11.25 -8.09
C LEU A 255 -21.08 -12.63 -7.45
N GLU A 256 -21.90 -13.51 -8.04
CA GLU A 256 -22.04 -14.89 -7.57
C GLU A 256 -20.75 -15.71 -7.79
N HIS A 257 -20.03 -15.50 -8.88
CA HIS A 257 -18.71 -16.09 -9.06
C HIS A 257 -17.73 -15.63 -7.95
N LEU A 258 -17.73 -14.35 -7.62
CA LEU A 258 -16.89 -13.84 -6.51
C LEU A 258 -17.27 -14.51 -5.18
N LYS A 259 -18.57 -14.65 -4.88
CA LYS A 259 -19.04 -15.35 -3.67
C LYS A 259 -18.60 -16.82 -3.65
N GLN A 260 -18.60 -17.48 -4.82
CA GLN A 260 -18.10 -18.87 -4.91
C GLN A 260 -16.59 -18.93 -4.61
N LEU A 261 -15.80 -18.02 -5.17
CA LEU A 261 -14.36 -17.92 -4.88
C LEU A 261 -14.11 -17.65 -3.38
N MET A 262 -14.90 -16.80 -2.74
CA MET A 262 -14.79 -16.54 -1.29
C MET A 262 -15.04 -17.77 -0.42
N ARG A 263 -15.94 -18.67 -0.82
CA ARG A 263 -16.21 -19.92 -0.09
C ARG A 263 -14.98 -20.81 -0.01
N GLU A 264 -14.09 -20.72 -1.00
CA GLU A 264 -12.90 -21.56 -1.13
C GLU A 264 -11.60 -20.85 -0.73
N ALA A 265 -11.63 -19.53 -0.55
CA ALA A 265 -10.45 -18.74 -0.21
C ALA A 265 -10.05 -18.89 1.26
N ASP A 266 -8.76 -18.88 1.54
CA ASP A 266 -8.22 -18.76 2.89
C ASP A 266 -8.16 -17.32 3.36
N VAL A 267 -7.86 -16.42 2.42
CA VAL A 267 -7.63 -14.99 2.65
C VAL A 267 -8.38 -14.17 1.62
N PHE A 268 -9.06 -13.13 2.08
CA PHE A 268 -9.67 -12.11 1.26
C PHE A 268 -9.04 -10.75 1.59
N VAL A 269 -8.45 -10.11 0.59
CA VAL A 269 -7.82 -8.79 0.75
C VAL A 269 -8.51 -7.80 -0.17
N HIS A 270 -8.93 -6.67 0.37
CA HIS A 270 -9.54 -5.62 -0.47
C HIS A 270 -9.16 -4.20 -0.05
N GLY A 271 -9.09 -3.33 -1.06
CA GLY A 271 -8.82 -1.89 -0.90
C GLY A 271 -10.01 -1.01 -1.23
N TYR A 272 -11.23 -1.53 -1.14
CA TYR A 272 -12.44 -0.74 -1.39
C TYR A 272 -12.71 0.24 -0.24
N ARG A 273 -13.45 1.31 -0.55
CA ARG A 273 -13.99 2.22 0.49
C ARG A 273 -14.79 1.43 1.52
N ALA A 274 -14.85 1.94 2.74
CA ALA A 274 -15.42 1.22 3.87
C ALA A 274 -16.84 0.68 3.61
N ASP A 275 -17.68 1.43 2.86
CA ASP A 275 -19.06 1.10 2.54
C ASP A 275 -19.29 0.36 1.20
N ALA A 276 -18.25 0.18 0.38
CA ALA A 276 -18.45 -0.23 -1.01
C ALA A 276 -18.93 -1.67 -1.15
N LEU A 277 -18.37 -2.60 -0.37
CA LEU A 277 -18.78 -4.01 -0.40
C LEU A 277 -20.14 -4.23 0.27
N ASP A 278 -20.48 -3.42 1.28
CA ASP A 278 -21.83 -3.44 1.89
C ASP A 278 -22.90 -3.06 0.86
N ARG A 279 -22.64 -2.03 0.04
CA ARG A 279 -23.54 -1.63 -1.06
C ARG A 279 -23.70 -2.68 -2.15
N LEU A 280 -22.71 -3.55 -2.32
CA LEU A 280 -22.78 -4.70 -3.25
C LEU A 280 -23.42 -5.94 -2.62
N GLY A 281 -23.90 -5.85 -1.38
CA GLY A 281 -24.51 -6.98 -0.68
C GLY A 281 -23.51 -8.06 -0.23
N ILE A 282 -22.23 -7.74 -0.17
CA ILE A 282 -21.15 -8.61 0.33
C ILE A 282 -20.38 -7.96 1.48
N GLY A 283 -21.14 -7.37 2.40
CA GLY A 283 -20.62 -6.82 3.66
C GLY A 283 -19.95 -7.87 4.53
N THR A 284 -19.39 -7.45 5.66
CA THR A 284 -18.62 -8.34 6.56
C THR A 284 -19.41 -9.54 7.02
N GLU A 285 -20.70 -9.36 7.40
CA GLU A 285 -21.56 -10.44 7.87
C GLU A 285 -21.76 -11.50 6.78
N VAL A 286 -22.10 -11.08 5.55
CA VAL A 286 -22.30 -11.97 4.40
C VAL A 286 -21.02 -12.74 4.08
N ARG A 287 -19.86 -12.09 4.11
CA ARG A 287 -18.58 -12.79 3.85
C ARG A 287 -18.30 -13.86 4.92
N ARG A 288 -18.65 -13.60 6.17
CA ARG A 288 -18.51 -14.57 7.26
C ARG A 288 -19.52 -15.74 7.16
N GLU A 289 -20.73 -15.48 6.67
CA GLU A 289 -21.71 -16.53 6.35
C GLU A 289 -21.22 -17.42 5.21
N LEU A 290 -20.63 -16.81 4.16
CA LEU A 290 -20.08 -17.55 3.02
C LEU A 290 -18.90 -18.43 3.42
N ASN A 291 -18.00 -17.91 4.28
CA ASN A 291 -16.83 -18.63 4.75
C ASN A 291 -16.48 -18.22 6.21
N PRO A 292 -16.92 -19.00 7.20
CA PRO A 292 -16.70 -18.70 8.61
C PRO A 292 -15.22 -18.70 9.04
N THR A 293 -14.31 -19.20 8.19
CA THR A 293 -12.86 -19.28 8.48
C THR A 293 -12.04 -18.30 7.65
N LEU A 294 -12.69 -17.46 6.83
CA LEU A 294 -12.03 -16.50 5.95
C LEU A 294 -11.25 -15.45 6.74
N VAL A 295 -9.97 -15.34 6.49
CA VAL A 295 -9.15 -14.22 6.98
C VAL A 295 -9.41 -13.00 6.08
N ASP A 296 -10.11 -11.99 6.61
CA ASP A 296 -10.51 -10.79 5.90
C ASP A 296 -9.61 -9.61 6.34
N VAL A 297 -8.78 -9.09 5.41
CA VAL A 297 -7.89 -7.96 5.69
C VAL A 297 -8.18 -6.81 4.72
N ARG A 298 -8.35 -5.62 5.27
CA ARG A 298 -8.80 -4.44 4.54
C ARG A 298 -7.83 -3.28 4.68
N LEU A 299 -7.71 -2.50 3.61
CA LEU A 299 -7.02 -1.23 3.69
C LEU A 299 -7.81 -0.11 3.03
N ASN A 300 -7.63 1.11 3.51
CA ASN A 300 -8.12 2.32 2.87
C ASN A 300 -7.11 3.47 3.00
N ALA A 301 -7.44 4.64 2.42
CA ALA A 301 -6.52 5.76 2.42
C ALA A 301 -6.59 6.59 3.72
N TYR A 302 -7.80 6.89 4.21
CA TYR A 302 -7.99 7.94 5.21
C TYR A 302 -8.49 7.46 6.57
N GLY A 303 -8.47 6.14 6.84
CA GLY A 303 -8.84 5.59 8.16
C GLY A 303 -10.27 5.06 8.22
N TRP A 304 -10.61 4.55 9.38
CA TRP A 304 -11.84 3.80 9.65
C TRP A 304 -12.83 4.59 10.50
N SER A 305 -12.48 5.83 10.84
CA SER A 305 -13.28 6.80 11.59
C SER A 305 -13.14 8.20 11.02
N GLY A 306 -13.93 9.14 11.54
CA GLY A 306 -13.91 10.54 11.12
C GLY A 306 -14.64 10.82 9.79
N PRO A 307 -14.66 12.10 9.38
CA PRO A 307 -15.51 12.54 8.26
C PRO A 307 -15.06 12.01 6.88
N TRP A 308 -13.82 11.49 6.75
CA TRP A 308 -13.28 11.01 5.48
C TRP A 308 -13.24 9.48 5.36
N VAL A 309 -13.92 8.74 6.23
CA VAL A 309 -13.95 7.28 6.26
C VAL A 309 -14.26 6.64 4.89
N ASN A 310 -15.13 7.26 4.09
CA ASN A 310 -15.51 6.79 2.75
C ASN A 310 -14.81 7.56 1.62
N ARG A 311 -13.79 8.37 1.93
CA ARG A 311 -13.08 9.14 0.91
C ARG A 311 -12.06 8.28 0.19
N ARG A 312 -12.02 8.40 -1.15
CA ARG A 312 -10.95 7.82 -1.96
C ARG A 312 -9.63 8.55 -1.71
N GLY A 313 -8.53 7.82 -1.77
CA GLY A 313 -7.20 8.39 -1.66
C GLY A 313 -6.14 7.43 -2.16
N PHE A 314 -4.95 7.97 -2.32
CA PHE A 314 -3.74 7.30 -2.77
C PHE A 314 -2.58 7.85 -1.94
N ASP A 315 -1.45 7.16 -1.92
CA ASP A 315 -0.24 7.59 -1.22
C ASP A 315 0.05 9.09 -1.41
N SER A 316 0.16 9.52 -2.66
CA SER A 316 0.48 10.91 -3.00
C SER A 316 -0.55 11.94 -2.51
N LEU A 317 -1.83 11.57 -2.43
CA LEU A 317 -2.88 12.43 -1.88
C LEU A 317 -2.83 12.48 -0.35
N VAL A 318 -2.51 11.35 0.29
CA VAL A 318 -2.31 11.30 1.74
C VAL A 318 -1.11 12.15 2.15
N GLN A 319 -0.01 12.11 1.40
CA GLN A 319 1.17 12.96 1.64
C GLN A 319 0.84 14.46 1.57
N MET A 320 -0.04 14.87 0.67
CA MET A 320 -0.54 16.26 0.59
C MET A 320 -1.44 16.59 1.79
N SER A 321 -2.38 15.71 2.09
CA SER A 321 -3.38 15.92 3.14
C SER A 321 -2.76 15.99 4.54
N CYS A 322 -1.81 15.09 4.87
CA CYS A 322 -1.24 14.99 6.21
C CYS A 322 -0.05 15.92 6.46
N GLY A 323 0.40 16.67 5.44
CA GLY A 323 1.43 17.68 5.58
C GLY A 323 2.85 17.21 5.26
N ILE A 324 3.05 15.97 4.80
CA ILE A 324 4.39 15.48 4.41
C ILE A 324 4.97 16.33 3.29
N ALA A 325 4.20 16.55 2.21
CA ALA A 325 4.67 17.32 1.06
C ALA A 325 4.83 18.81 1.38
N GLY A 326 3.97 19.36 2.23
CA GLY A 326 4.03 20.75 2.68
C GLY A 326 5.26 21.03 3.54
N LEU A 327 5.52 20.17 4.54
CA LEU A 327 6.72 20.28 5.37
C LEU A 327 8.00 20.09 4.54
N GLY A 328 8.00 19.15 3.61
CA GLY A 328 9.10 18.95 2.67
C GLY A 328 9.40 20.19 1.85
N MET A 329 8.38 20.90 1.37
CA MET A 329 8.49 22.18 0.67
C MET A 329 9.13 23.24 1.57
N GLU A 330 8.64 23.45 2.80
CA GLU A 330 9.19 24.43 3.74
C GLU A 330 10.64 24.17 4.10
N LEU A 331 10.95 22.94 4.53
CA LEU A 331 12.29 22.59 5.00
C LEU A 331 13.35 22.59 3.90
N SER A 332 12.95 22.34 2.65
CA SER A 332 13.89 22.40 1.51
C SER A 332 14.00 23.77 0.88
N GLY A 333 13.20 24.75 1.27
CA GLY A 333 13.10 26.05 0.59
C GLY A 333 12.58 25.93 -0.86
N SER A 334 11.87 24.85 -1.20
CA SER A 334 11.30 24.64 -2.54
C SER A 334 10.10 25.56 -2.75
N ASP A 335 9.90 25.99 -3.98
CA ASP A 335 8.69 26.70 -4.42
C ASP A 335 7.50 25.77 -4.74
N ARG A 336 7.70 24.45 -4.60
CA ARG A 336 6.72 23.40 -4.92
C ARG A 336 6.64 22.35 -3.82
N PRO A 337 5.48 21.64 -3.70
CA PRO A 337 5.36 20.51 -2.81
C PRO A 337 6.50 19.52 -2.98
N LYS A 338 7.08 19.05 -1.88
CA LYS A 338 8.16 18.08 -1.90
C LYS A 338 7.73 16.79 -1.18
N PRO A 339 7.20 15.82 -1.92
CA PRO A 339 6.76 14.54 -1.34
C PRO A 339 7.94 13.66 -0.93
N LEU A 340 7.64 12.50 -0.36
CA LEU A 340 8.62 11.44 -0.13
C LEU A 340 9.27 10.99 -1.44
N PRO A 341 10.51 10.47 -1.39
CA PRO A 341 11.24 10.05 -2.60
C PRO A 341 10.61 8.85 -3.32
N VAL A 342 9.74 8.12 -2.64
CA VAL A 342 9.05 6.92 -3.11
C VAL A 342 7.62 6.88 -2.54
N GLN A 343 6.77 5.97 -3.01
CA GLN A 343 5.42 5.73 -2.46
C GLN A 343 5.51 4.92 -1.14
N ALA A 344 6.16 5.54 -0.14
CA ALA A 344 6.54 4.86 1.10
C ALA A 344 5.33 4.43 1.94
N LEU A 345 4.22 5.18 1.86
CA LEU A 345 3.00 4.85 2.59
C LEU A 345 2.34 3.59 2.02
N ASP A 346 2.27 3.49 0.69
CA ASP A 346 1.74 2.31 0.01
C ASP A 346 2.57 1.06 0.31
N HIS A 347 3.89 1.14 0.10
CA HIS A 347 4.77 -0.01 0.34
C HIS A 347 4.76 -0.43 1.81
N GLY A 348 4.90 0.52 2.74
CA GLY A 348 4.87 0.22 4.17
C GLY A 348 3.53 -0.36 4.63
N ALA A 349 2.40 0.19 4.16
CA ALA A 349 1.08 -0.36 4.42
C ALA A 349 0.93 -1.77 3.82
N GLY A 350 1.48 -2.00 2.62
CA GLY A 350 1.45 -3.31 1.98
C GLY A 350 2.15 -4.39 2.80
N TYR A 351 3.37 -4.15 3.26
CA TYR A 351 4.07 -5.09 4.14
C TYR A 351 3.38 -5.25 5.51
N LEU A 352 2.79 -4.19 6.05
CA LEU A 352 1.98 -4.26 7.26
C LEU A 352 0.75 -5.15 7.06
N VAL A 353 0.03 -5.01 5.93
CA VAL A 353 -1.10 -5.87 5.55
C VAL A 353 -0.65 -7.34 5.41
N ALA A 354 0.49 -7.61 4.76
CA ALA A 354 1.04 -8.96 4.66
C ALA A 354 1.31 -9.56 6.05
N ALA A 355 1.90 -8.78 6.96
CA ALA A 355 2.14 -9.22 8.34
C ALA A 355 0.83 -9.49 9.10
N CYS A 356 -0.20 -8.65 8.91
CA CYS A 356 -1.52 -8.86 9.50
C CYS A 356 -2.18 -10.14 8.99
N ILE A 357 -2.10 -10.44 7.69
CA ILE A 357 -2.61 -11.67 7.11
C ILE A 357 -1.94 -12.89 7.78
N LEU A 358 -0.62 -12.89 7.87
CA LEU A 358 0.15 -14.00 8.45
C LEU A 358 -0.12 -14.20 9.95
N GLU A 359 -0.29 -13.11 10.71
CA GLU A 359 -0.68 -13.19 12.13
C GLU A 359 -2.11 -13.70 12.28
N ALA A 360 -3.06 -13.27 11.42
CA ALA A 360 -4.43 -13.78 11.42
C ALA A 360 -4.47 -15.28 11.05
N LEU A 361 -3.68 -15.72 10.08
CA LEU A 361 -3.51 -17.14 9.75
C LEU A 361 -2.88 -17.93 10.90
N SER A 362 -1.89 -17.36 11.59
CA SER A 362 -1.29 -17.95 12.79
C SER A 362 -2.29 -18.09 13.94
N ALA A 363 -3.19 -17.10 14.11
CA ALA A 363 -4.29 -17.18 15.06
C ALA A 363 -5.31 -18.25 14.66
N ARG A 364 -5.67 -18.36 13.37
CA ARG A 364 -6.58 -19.37 12.82
C ARG A 364 -6.04 -20.79 13.05
N ARG A 365 -4.74 -21.03 12.89
CA ARG A 365 -4.09 -22.31 13.23
C ARG A 365 -4.29 -22.69 14.70
N LYS A 366 -4.43 -21.70 15.58
CA LYS A 366 -4.70 -21.87 17.03
C LYS A 366 -6.18 -21.84 17.37
N GLY A 367 -7.07 -21.93 16.38
CA GLY A 367 -8.51 -21.94 16.57
C GLY A 367 -9.12 -20.57 16.90
N ARG A 368 -8.49 -19.44 16.50
CA ARG A 368 -9.01 -18.09 16.69
C ARG A 368 -9.09 -17.35 15.36
N LEU A 369 -10.25 -16.81 15.04
CA LEU A 369 -10.45 -16.04 13.83
C LEU A 369 -10.30 -14.53 14.13
N LYS A 370 -9.47 -13.85 13.34
CA LYS A 370 -9.26 -12.41 13.39
C LYS A 370 -9.34 -11.80 12.01
N SER A 371 -9.78 -10.55 11.93
CA SER A 371 -9.64 -9.70 10.76
C SER A 371 -8.88 -8.43 11.10
N ALA A 372 -8.29 -7.78 10.09
CA ALA A 372 -7.50 -6.59 10.30
C ALA A 372 -7.89 -5.46 9.33
N LYS A 373 -7.73 -4.22 9.80
CA LYS A 373 -7.91 -3.01 9.00
C LYS A 373 -6.71 -2.08 9.17
N VAL A 374 -6.17 -1.60 8.05
CA VAL A 374 -5.01 -0.70 7.96
C VAL A 374 -5.38 0.52 7.15
N SER A 375 -4.76 1.67 7.39
CA SER A 375 -4.95 2.86 6.56
C SER A 375 -3.64 3.57 6.24
N LEU A 376 -3.55 4.15 5.03
CA LEU A 376 -2.38 4.93 4.61
C LEU A 376 -2.15 6.15 5.51
N ALA A 377 -3.21 6.85 5.91
CA ALA A 377 -3.11 8.02 6.77
C ALA A 377 -2.57 7.66 8.17
N ARG A 378 -2.91 6.49 8.72
CA ARG A 378 -2.36 6.05 10.00
C ARG A 378 -0.90 5.62 9.89
N VAL A 379 -0.53 5.00 8.76
CA VAL A 379 0.88 4.72 8.41
C VAL A 379 1.66 6.02 8.23
N ALA A 380 1.09 7.03 7.56
CA ALA A 380 1.69 8.36 7.45
C ALA A 380 1.92 9.00 8.82
N HIS A 381 0.96 8.89 9.74
CA HIS A 381 1.09 9.38 11.11
C HIS A 381 2.29 8.75 11.85
N LEU A 382 2.50 7.43 11.69
CA LEU A 382 3.67 6.73 12.22
C LEU A 382 4.99 7.26 11.60
N LEU A 383 5.03 7.42 10.28
CA LEU A 383 6.22 7.92 9.58
C LEU A 383 6.54 9.36 10.01
N MET A 384 5.53 10.23 10.14
CA MET A 384 5.67 11.64 10.52
C MET A 384 6.22 11.83 11.93
N ALA A 385 6.02 10.88 12.83
CA ALA A 385 6.64 10.89 14.17
C ALA A 385 8.17 10.65 14.13
N ASN A 386 8.72 10.22 12.98
CA ASN A 386 10.12 9.83 12.81
C ASN A 386 10.82 10.71 11.76
N ARG A 387 11.05 11.97 12.14
CA ARG A 387 11.75 12.96 11.30
C ARG A 387 13.27 12.76 11.33
N CYS A 388 13.93 13.24 10.29
CA CYS A 388 15.39 13.37 10.22
C CYS A 388 15.77 14.63 9.45
N GLU A 389 17.04 14.98 9.47
CA GLU A 389 17.58 16.00 8.58
C GLU A 389 17.71 15.47 7.15
N TRP A 390 17.62 16.40 6.18
CA TRP A 390 17.90 16.07 4.80
C TRP A 390 19.38 15.82 4.61
N ASP A 391 19.72 14.57 4.27
CA ASP A 391 21.09 14.16 4.02
C ASP A 391 21.20 13.48 2.65
N THR A 392 22.22 13.81 1.89
CA THR A 392 22.59 13.17 0.63
C THR A 392 23.87 12.36 0.71
N SER A 393 24.57 12.41 1.86
CA SER A 393 25.75 11.59 2.14
C SER A 393 25.30 10.14 2.28
N GLY A 394 25.83 9.22 1.49
CA GLY A 394 25.35 7.83 1.49
C GLY A 394 23.97 7.60 0.85
N ALA A 395 23.46 8.56 0.07
CA ALA A 395 22.23 8.41 -0.68
C ALA A 395 22.29 7.20 -1.61
N ILE A 396 21.25 6.36 -1.54
CA ILE A 396 21.13 5.17 -2.38
C ILE A 396 20.89 5.59 -3.82
N LYS A 397 21.81 5.18 -4.70
CA LYS A 397 21.64 5.20 -6.15
C LYS A 397 21.69 3.75 -6.61
N GLN A 398 20.79 3.36 -7.49
CA GLN A 398 20.74 2.02 -8.05
C GLN A 398 22.01 1.72 -8.86
N ILE A 399 22.60 0.56 -8.64
CA ILE A 399 23.84 0.09 -9.29
C ILE A 399 23.62 -1.32 -9.85
N PRO A 400 24.44 -1.77 -10.84
CA PRO A 400 24.26 -3.10 -11.46
C PRO A 400 24.23 -4.28 -10.48
N SER A 401 24.98 -4.20 -9.38
CA SER A 401 24.99 -5.27 -8.38
C SER A 401 23.69 -5.38 -7.54
N ASP A 402 22.78 -4.44 -7.65
CA ASP A 402 21.47 -4.52 -7.00
C ASP A 402 20.51 -5.47 -7.73
N PHE A 403 20.82 -5.82 -8.98
CA PHE A 403 20.00 -6.69 -9.80
C PHE A 403 20.42 -8.16 -9.73
N ASN A 404 19.48 -9.05 -10.02
CA ASN A 404 19.80 -10.45 -10.32
C ASN A 404 20.71 -10.50 -11.54
N ALA A 405 21.58 -11.52 -11.58
CA ALA A 405 22.54 -11.69 -12.69
C ALA A 405 21.86 -12.04 -14.02
N THR A 406 20.68 -12.63 -13.96
CA THR A 406 19.92 -13.07 -15.14
C THR A 406 18.85 -12.07 -15.52
N VAL A 407 18.72 -11.81 -16.82
CA VAL A 407 17.57 -11.10 -17.40
C VAL A 407 16.37 -12.05 -17.40
N GLU A 408 15.24 -11.59 -16.90
CA GLU A 408 14.00 -12.36 -16.90
C GLU A 408 13.20 -12.09 -18.18
N ASN A 409 12.68 -13.13 -18.82
CA ASN A 409 11.73 -13.00 -19.91
C ASN A 409 10.31 -12.91 -19.33
N THR A 410 9.76 -11.71 -19.30
CA THR A 410 8.40 -11.45 -18.82
C THR A 410 7.39 -11.35 -19.95
N GLY A 411 6.10 -11.36 -19.64
CA GLY A 411 5.04 -11.13 -20.62
C GLY A 411 5.09 -9.74 -21.28
N TRP A 412 5.82 -8.78 -20.69
CA TRP A 412 6.01 -7.43 -21.23
C TRP A 412 7.32 -7.29 -22.03
N GLY A 413 8.25 -8.22 -21.90
CA GLY A 413 9.57 -8.21 -22.53
C GLY A 413 10.68 -8.54 -21.54
N PRO A 414 11.96 -8.52 -21.99
CA PRO A 414 13.09 -8.75 -21.12
C PRO A 414 13.19 -7.70 -20.01
N ALA A 415 13.55 -8.11 -18.80
CA ALA A 415 13.64 -7.19 -17.67
C ALA A 415 14.69 -7.62 -16.63
N HIS A 416 15.27 -6.63 -15.94
CA HIS A 416 16.15 -6.82 -14.81
C HIS A 416 15.36 -6.73 -13.51
N ARG A 417 15.47 -7.72 -12.65
CA ARG A 417 14.82 -7.70 -11.32
C ARG A 417 15.82 -7.27 -10.25
N VAL A 418 15.40 -6.32 -9.41
CA VAL A 418 16.15 -5.97 -8.19
C VAL A 418 16.13 -7.16 -7.24
N LYS A 419 17.27 -7.51 -6.69
CA LYS A 419 17.42 -8.61 -5.72
C LYS A 419 16.46 -8.46 -4.55
N SER A 420 16.02 -9.58 -4.00
CA SER A 420 15.16 -9.56 -2.81
C SER A 420 15.87 -8.91 -1.62
N PRO A 421 15.18 -8.02 -0.90
CA PRO A 421 15.68 -7.45 0.35
C PRO A 421 15.57 -8.40 1.54
N LEU A 422 14.89 -9.54 1.39
CA LEU A 422 14.49 -10.41 2.48
C LEU A 422 14.97 -11.84 2.26
N GLN A 423 15.51 -12.44 3.32
CA GLN A 423 15.77 -13.86 3.44
C GLN A 423 15.19 -14.36 4.77
N ILE A 424 14.58 -15.55 4.75
CA ILE A 424 14.09 -16.24 5.95
C ILE A 424 14.70 -17.64 5.93
N ASN A 425 15.67 -17.89 6.81
CA ASN A 425 16.43 -19.14 6.85
C ASN A 425 16.98 -19.52 5.46
N GLY A 426 17.50 -18.54 4.72
CA GLY A 426 18.04 -18.73 3.36
C GLY A 426 16.99 -18.75 2.23
N VAL A 427 15.71 -18.81 2.54
CA VAL A 427 14.62 -18.74 1.54
C VAL A 427 14.34 -17.28 1.19
N THR A 428 14.27 -16.98 -0.11
CA THR A 428 13.90 -15.67 -0.67
C THR A 428 12.58 -15.76 -1.44
N PRO A 429 11.82 -14.67 -1.57
CA PRO A 429 10.65 -14.67 -2.46
C PRO A 429 11.07 -14.82 -3.93
N HIS A 430 10.24 -15.48 -4.73
CA HIS A 430 10.41 -15.75 -6.16
C HIS A 430 9.83 -14.66 -7.04
#